data_e44ad240995019893c4b8f6760d3ba30
#
_entry.id   e44ad240995019893c4b8f6760d3ba30
#
_cell.length_a   1.000
_cell.length_b   1.000
_cell.length_c   1.000
_cell.angle_alpha   90.00
_cell.angle_beta   90.00
_cell.angle_gamma   90.00
#
_symmetry.space_group_name_H-M   'P 1'
#
loop_
_entity.id
_entity.type
_entity.pdbx_description
1 polymer ?
#
loop_
_entity_poly.entity_id
_entity_poly.type
_entity_poly.pdbx_seq_one_letter_code
_entity_poly.pdbx_strand_id
1 'polypeptide(L)'
;MFTGLVEAVGTVRALKKHSRGARLAVESALEDLLPGESISVNGVCQTIAETAGNTFWCDVLPETLRVSNIGLLRSGSHVNLERALLAGARLGGHLVNGHVDGLGTITAVIKKPLSIGISVEPTLLKYFVPKGAVAVNGVSLTIGPAVRNGRFTVFIIPHTWERTNLKDVTIGSTVNIEIDIIAKYVEQFCLHREGK
;
A
#
# COMPACT_ATOMS: atom_id res chain seq x y z
N MET A 1 1.50 6.61 -10.66
CA MET A 1 2.40 7.07 -9.57
C MET A 1 1.56 7.78 -8.53
N PHE A 2 1.89 7.62 -7.25
CA PHE A 2 1.17 8.10 -6.08
C PHE A 2 2.15 8.74 -5.10
N THR A 3 1.66 9.29 -4.02
CA THR A 3 2.46 9.98 -2.99
C THR A 3 2.50 9.22 -1.66
N GLY A 4 1.58 8.27 -1.47
CA GLY A 4 1.33 7.62 -0.18
C GLY A 4 0.52 8.49 0.80
N LEU A 5 -0.15 9.52 0.30
CA LEU A 5 -1.10 10.31 1.07
C LEU A 5 -2.53 9.86 0.72
N VAL A 6 -3.09 9.04 1.59
CA VAL A 6 -4.44 8.48 1.41
C VAL A 6 -5.48 9.60 1.37
N GLU A 7 -6.29 9.62 0.31
CA GLU A 7 -7.35 10.61 0.13
C GLU A 7 -8.68 10.16 0.76
N ALA A 8 -8.97 8.85 0.72
CA ALA A 8 -10.18 8.28 1.28
C ALA A 8 -9.98 6.83 1.73
N VAL A 9 -10.88 6.37 2.59
CA VAL A 9 -11.05 4.95 2.90
C VAL A 9 -12.30 4.47 2.19
N GLY A 10 -12.12 3.54 1.23
CA GLY A 10 -13.23 2.90 0.52
C GLY A 10 -13.68 1.61 1.20
N THR A 11 -14.86 1.13 0.81
CA THR A 11 -15.42 -0.14 1.28
C THR A 11 -15.54 -1.11 0.12
N VAL A 12 -14.94 -2.29 0.25
CA VAL A 12 -15.08 -3.36 -0.74
C VAL A 12 -16.52 -3.85 -0.75
N ARG A 13 -17.17 -3.80 -1.92
CA ARG A 13 -18.51 -4.34 -2.15
C ARG A 13 -18.48 -5.79 -2.62
N ALA A 14 -17.50 -6.12 -3.46
CA ALA A 14 -17.29 -7.49 -3.93
C ALA A 14 -15.86 -7.73 -4.41
N LEU A 15 -15.38 -8.95 -4.27
CA LEU A 15 -14.22 -9.49 -4.97
C LEU A 15 -14.65 -10.81 -5.63
N LYS A 16 -14.98 -10.77 -6.92
CA LYS A 16 -15.45 -11.93 -7.69
C LYS A 16 -14.28 -12.54 -8.43
N LYS A 17 -13.75 -13.67 -7.93
CA LYS A 17 -12.65 -14.43 -8.56
C LYS A 17 -13.15 -15.22 -9.76
N HIS A 18 -12.31 -15.31 -10.79
CA HIS A 18 -12.52 -16.09 -12.00
C HIS A 18 -11.18 -16.63 -12.54
N SER A 19 -11.18 -17.42 -13.59
CA SER A 19 -9.97 -18.10 -14.12
C SER A 19 -8.86 -17.15 -14.58
N ARG A 20 -9.17 -15.90 -14.92
CA ARG A 20 -8.22 -14.89 -15.41
C ARG A 20 -7.90 -13.80 -14.36
N GLY A 21 -8.30 -13.97 -13.11
CA GLY A 21 -8.08 -12.98 -12.03
C GLY A 21 -9.31 -12.76 -11.18
N ALA A 22 -9.64 -11.49 -10.91
CA ALA A 22 -10.86 -11.12 -10.19
C ALA A 22 -11.39 -9.76 -10.64
N ARG A 23 -12.68 -9.55 -10.43
CA ARG A 23 -13.33 -8.24 -10.50
C ARG A 23 -13.51 -7.71 -9.09
N LEU A 24 -12.85 -6.62 -8.76
CA LEU A 24 -12.96 -5.91 -7.49
C LEU A 24 -13.94 -4.74 -7.64
N ALA A 25 -14.90 -4.64 -6.74
CA ALA A 25 -15.82 -3.51 -6.63
C ALA A 25 -15.58 -2.77 -5.32
N VAL A 26 -15.36 -1.47 -5.38
CA VAL A 26 -15.10 -0.61 -4.21
C VAL A 26 -16.02 0.60 -4.24
N GLU A 27 -16.73 0.81 -3.14
CA GLU A 27 -17.44 2.05 -2.90
C GLU A 27 -16.50 3.08 -2.30
N SER A 28 -16.54 4.30 -2.81
CA SER A 28 -15.65 5.40 -2.46
C SER A 28 -16.39 6.72 -2.33
N ALA A 29 -15.87 7.58 -1.47
CA ALA A 29 -16.27 8.99 -1.40
C ALA A 29 -15.46 9.89 -2.36
N LEU A 30 -14.51 9.33 -3.12
CA LEU A 30 -13.78 10.08 -4.15
C LEU A 30 -14.70 10.37 -5.31
N GLU A 31 -14.75 11.62 -5.70
CA GLU A 31 -15.51 12.11 -6.85
C GLU A 31 -14.64 12.10 -8.11
N ASP A 32 -15.26 12.21 -9.28
CA ASP A 32 -14.60 12.36 -10.58
C ASP A 32 -13.66 11.21 -10.98
N LEU A 33 -13.94 9.99 -10.52
CA LEU A 33 -13.22 8.80 -10.95
C LEU A 33 -13.66 8.39 -12.36
N LEU A 34 -12.71 8.27 -13.30
CA LEU A 34 -13.01 7.93 -14.69
C LEU A 34 -12.43 6.56 -15.08
N PRO A 35 -13.15 5.78 -15.92
CA PRO A 35 -12.57 4.58 -16.52
C PRO A 35 -11.27 4.90 -17.28
N GLY A 36 -10.28 4.04 -17.12
CA GLY A 36 -8.92 4.20 -17.68
C GLY A 36 -7.93 4.87 -16.75
N GLU A 37 -8.36 5.53 -15.68
CA GLU A 37 -7.47 6.14 -14.70
C GLU A 37 -6.85 5.10 -13.75
N SER A 38 -5.67 5.44 -13.23
CA SER A 38 -5.03 4.66 -12.17
C SER A 38 -5.51 5.13 -10.80
N ILE A 39 -5.82 4.16 -9.94
CA ILE A 39 -6.13 4.37 -8.53
C ILE A 39 -5.32 3.40 -7.68
N SER A 40 -4.77 3.85 -6.57
CA SER A 40 -4.13 3.01 -5.56
C SER A 40 -5.19 2.45 -4.62
N VAL A 41 -5.26 1.12 -4.52
CA VAL A 41 -6.11 0.39 -3.56
C VAL A 41 -5.21 -0.35 -2.57
N ASN A 42 -5.14 0.08 -1.34
CA ASN A 42 -4.17 -0.43 -0.34
C ASN A 42 -2.73 -0.42 -0.87
N GLY A 43 -2.32 0.62 -1.62
CA GLY A 43 -0.99 0.71 -2.21
C GLY A 43 -0.78 -0.17 -3.45
N VAL A 44 -1.84 -0.77 -4.00
CA VAL A 44 -1.77 -1.52 -5.26
C VAL A 44 -2.35 -0.68 -6.37
N CYS A 45 -1.55 -0.35 -7.38
CA CYS A 45 -2.01 0.35 -8.57
C CYS A 45 -3.01 -0.51 -9.33
N GLN A 46 -4.21 0.01 -9.52
CA GLN A 46 -5.27 -0.59 -10.30
C GLN A 46 -5.75 0.38 -11.36
N THR A 47 -6.22 -0.13 -12.48
CA THR A 47 -6.92 0.67 -13.50
C THR A 47 -8.41 0.56 -13.27
N ILE A 48 -9.09 1.69 -13.20
CA ILE A 48 -10.56 1.75 -13.14
C ILE A 48 -11.11 1.25 -14.46
N ALA A 49 -11.87 0.17 -14.42
CA ALA A 49 -12.50 -0.41 -15.61
C ALA A 49 -13.90 0.16 -15.85
N GLU A 50 -14.60 0.53 -14.76
CA GLU A 50 -15.99 0.99 -14.80
C GLU A 50 -16.28 1.83 -13.56
N THR A 51 -17.24 2.77 -13.68
CA THR A 51 -17.77 3.54 -12.56
C THR A 51 -19.30 3.59 -12.63
N ALA A 52 -19.97 3.48 -11.49
CA ALA A 52 -21.42 3.70 -11.37
C ALA A 52 -21.77 4.25 -9.99
N GLY A 53 -22.32 5.45 -9.95
CA GLY A 53 -22.56 6.18 -8.70
C GLY A 53 -21.24 6.37 -7.92
N ASN A 54 -21.23 5.94 -6.67
CA ASN A 54 -20.04 6.01 -5.80
C ASN A 54 -19.21 4.73 -5.82
N THR A 55 -19.43 3.83 -6.77
CA THR A 55 -18.70 2.54 -6.87
C THR A 55 -17.86 2.52 -8.14
N PHE A 56 -16.62 2.06 -8.04
CA PHE A 56 -15.76 1.75 -9.16
C PHE A 56 -15.37 0.26 -9.18
N TRP A 57 -15.02 -0.24 -10.36
CA TRP A 57 -14.55 -1.61 -10.56
C TRP A 57 -13.18 -1.62 -11.18
N CYS A 58 -12.35 -2.59 -10.73
CA CYS A 58 -11.06 -2.88 -11.32
C CYS A 58 -10.97 -4.36 -11.68
N ASP A 59 -10.30 -4.66 -12.78
CA ASP A 59 -9.93 -6.03 -13.15
C ASP A 59 -8.56 -6.36 -12.57
N VAL A 60 -8.52 -7.27 -11.61
CA VAL A 60 -7.32 -7.61 -10.84
C VAL A 60 -6.66 -8.86 -11.44
N LEU A 61 -5.37 -8.76 -11.78
CA LEU A 61 -4.60 -9.88 -12.34
C LEU A 61 -4.35 -10.99 -11.30
N PRO A 62 -4.18 -12.26 -11.73
CA PRO A 62 -3.86 -13.37 -10.82
C PRO A 62 -2.61 -13.11 -9.98
N GLU A 63 -1.57 -12.52 -10.58
CA GLU A 63 -0.33 -12.18 -9.88
C GLU A 63 -0.60 -11.18 -8.76
N THR A 64 -1.37 -10.11 -9.02
CA THR A 64 -1.74 -9.11 -8.01
C THR A 64 -2.48 -9.74 -6.83
N LEU A 65 -3.40 -10.68 -7.11
CA LEU A 65 -4.10 -11.42 -6.05
C LEU A 65 -3.16 -12.28 -5.19
N ARG A 66 -2.06 -12.77 -5.79
CA ARG A 66 -1.08 -13.63 -5.13
C ARG A 66 -0.10 -12.85 -4.25
N VAL A 67 0.39 -11.68 -4.75
CA VAL A 67 1.49 -10.94 -4.10
C VAL A 67 1.00 -9.83 -3.18
N SER A 68 -0.30 -9.54 -3.15
CA SER A 68 -0.88 -8.45 -2.34
C SER A 68 -2.04 -8.90 -1.48
N ASN A 69 -2.42 -8.06 -0.51
CA ASN A 69 -3.59 -8.32 0.33
C ASN A 69 -4.93 -8.13 -0.40
N ILE A 70 -4.93 -7.71 -1.66
CA ILE A 70 -6.15 -7.63 -2.48
C ILE A 70 -6.84 -8.99 -2.55
N GLY A 71 -6.05 -10.08 -2.68
CA GLY A 71 -6.58 -11.45 -2.72
C GLY A 71 -7.30 -11.91 -1.44
N LEU A 72 -7.10 -11.22 -0.32
CA LEU A 72 -7.68 -11.50 0.99
C LEU A 72 -8.94 -10.65 1.29
N LEU A 73 -9.22 -9.64 0.46
CA LEU A 73 -10.35 -8.73 0.68
C LEU A 73 -11.69 -9.46 0.56
N ARG A 74 -12.65 -8.99 1.34
CA ARG A 74 -14.03 -9.48 1.38
C ARG A 74 -14.98 -8.29 1.36
N SER A 75 -16.26 -8.52 1.07
CA SER A 75 -17.30 -7.51 1.23
C SER A 75 -17.26 -6.95 2.65
N GLY A 76 -17.28 -5.63 2.79
CA GLY A 76 -17.11 -4.89 4.04
C GLY A 76 -15.66 -4.56 4.42
N SER A 77 -14.64 -5.10 3.72
CA SER A 77 -13.24 -4.71 3.98
C SER A 77 -13.02 -3.24 3.66
N HIS A 78 -12.29 -2.52 4.53
CA HIS A 78 -11.86 -1.15 4.27
C HIS A 78 -10.53 -1.14 3.51
N VAL A 79 -10.42 -0.26 2.53
CA VAL A 79 -9.21 -0.09 1.71
C VAL A 79 -8.82 1.38 1.62
N ASN A 80 -7.52 1.67 1.73
CA ASN A 80 -6.98 3.00 1.48
C ASN A 80 -7.03 3.30 -0.01
N LEU A 81 -7.45 4.51 -0.37
CA LEU A 81 -7.57 4.96 -1.74
C LEU A 81 -6.78 6.24 -1.96
N GLU A 82 -6.06 6.30 -3.06
CA GLU A 82 -5.35 7.48 -3.54
C GLU A 82 -5.44 7.53 -5.07
N ARG A 83 -5.84 8.68 -5.64
CA ARG A 83 -5.83 8.90 -7.09
C ARG A 83 -4.39 9.11 -7.58
N ALA A 84 -4.16 8.89 -8.87
CA ALA A 84 -2.87 9.17 -9.48
C ALA A 84 -2.46 10.63 -9.29
N LEU A 85 -1.18 10.84 -8.96
CA LEU A 85 -0.60 12.17 -8.78
C LEU A 85 -0.72 12.98 -10.08
N LEU A 86 -1.33 14.14 -10.00
CA LEU A 86 -1.41 15.09 -11.11
C LEU A 86 -0.05 15.73 -11.38
N ALA A 87 0.27 15.98 -12.64
CA ALA A 87 1.46 16.73 -13.02
C ALA A 87 1.44 18.13 -12.40
N GLY A 88 2.52 18.50 -11.70
CA GLY A 88 2.61 19.78 -10.99
C GLY A 88 2.03 19.81 -9.59
N ALA A 89 1.43 18.73 -9.10
CA ALA A 89 0.99 18.63 -7.70
C ALA A 89 2.18 18.41 -6.75
N ARG A 90 1.96 18.68 -5.46
CA ARG A 90 2.98 18.50 -4.43
C ARG A 90 3.16 17.02 -4.09
N LEU A 91 4.41 16.56 -4.00
CA LEU A 91 4.77 15.26 -3.46
C LEU A 91 4.92 15.37 -1.93
N GLY A 92 3.83 15.14 -1.20
CA GLY A 92 3.82 15.31 0.26
C GLY A 92 4.36 14.11 1.06
N GLY A 93 4.43 12.92 0.45
CA GLY A 93 5.02 11.71 1.03
C GLY A 93 6.33 11.34 0.34
N HIS A 94 6.36 10.17 -0.34
CA HIS A 94 7.47 9.74 -1.19
C HIS A 94 6.94 9.19 -2.51
N LEU A 95 7.83 8.78 -3.42
CA LEU A 95 7.42 8.17 -4.70
C LEU A 95 6.86 6.77 -4.46
N VAL A 96 5.54 6.62 -4.59
CA VAL A 96 4.84 5.34 -4.48
C VAL A 96 4.32 4.95 -5.87
N ASN A 97 4.74 3.79 -6.36
CA ASN A 97 4.35 3.32 -7.69
C ASN A 97 3.04 2.54 -7.67
N GLY A 98 2.66 2.02 -6.52
CA GLY A 98 1.56 1.06 -6.39
C GLY A 98 1.99 -0.36 -6.77
N HIS A 99 3.28 -0.65 -6.73
CA HIS A 99 3.89 -1.94 -7.06
C HIS A 99 4.40 -2.61 -5.80
N VAL A 100 3.51 -3.32 -5.13
CA VAL A 100 3.77 -4.01 -3.86
C VAL A 100 4.89 -5.02 -4.00
N ASP A 101 5.88 -4.96 -3.10
CA ASP A 101 7.04 -5.86 -3.07
C ASP A 101 6.80 -7.13 -2.26
N GLY A 102 5.84 -7.09 -1.36
CA GLY A 102 5.48 -8.22 -0.52
C GLY A 102 4.44 -7.87 0.53
N LEU A 103 4.17 -8.85 1.36
CA LEU A 103 3.24 -8.73 2.47
C LEU A 103 3.99 -8.57 3.79
N GLY A 104 3.45 -7.73 4.65
CA GLY A 104 3.85 -7.62 6.04
C GLY A 104 2.76 -8.15 6.96
N THR A 105 3.16 -8.66 8.13
CA THR A 105 2.23 -9.05 9.19
C THR A 105 2.38 -8.11 10.38
N ILE A 106 1.28 -7.57 10.88
CA ILE A 106 1.27 -6.72 12.06
C ILE A 106 1.64 -7.54 13.29
N THR A 107 2.67 -7.13 14.00
CA THR A 107 3.18 -7.82 15.20
C THR A 107 2.91 -7.07 16.50
N ALA A 108 2.66 -5.76 16.41
CA ALA A 108 2.32 -4.91 17.54
C ALA A 108 1.50 -3.70 17.09
N VAL A 109 0.58 -3.25 17.94
CA VAL A 109 -0.12 -1.97 17.82
C VAL A 109 0.01 -1.27 19.17
N ILE A 110 0.76 -0.18 19.22
CA ILE A 110 1.05 0.59 20.43
C ILE A 110 0.33 1.94 20.31
N LYS A 111 -0.38 2.34 21.35
CA LYS A 111 -1.18 3.58 21.33
C LYS A 111 -0.42 4.81 21.82
N LYS A 112 0.66 4.64 22.62
CA LYS A 112 1.44 5.75 23.16
C LYS A 112 2.94 5.35 23.25
N PRO A 113 3.82 5.86 22.36
CA PRO A 113 3.51 6.60 21.14
C PRO A 113 2.79 5.71 20.12
N LEU A 114 1.92 6.31 19.31
CA LEU A 114 1.16 5.57 18.31
C LEU A 114 2.12 5.00 17.25
N SER A 115 2.19 3.68 17.20
CA SER A 115 3.12 2.95 16.33
C SER A 115 2.64 1.54 16.03
N ILE A 116 3.09 1.02 14.90
CA ILE A 116 2.80 -0.35 14.45
C ILE A 116 4.13 -1.07 14.22
N GLY A 117 4.25 -2.27 14.84
CA GLY A 117 5.32 -3.22 14.54
C GLY A 117 4.90 -4.12 13.38
N ILE A 118 5.78 -4.35 12.43
CA ILE A 118 5.51 -5.12 11.21
C ILE A 118 6.65 -6.12 11.00
N SER A 119 6.33 -7.38 10.72
CA SER A 119 7.27 -8.37 10.22
C SER A 119 7.11 -8.53 8.71
N VAL A 120 8.22 -8.72 8.03
CA VAL A 120 8.30 -8.93 6.57
C VAL A 120 9.28 -10.06 6.26
N GLU A 121 9.25 -10.54 5.04
CA GLU A 121 10.26 -11.49 4.54
C GLU A 121 11.67 -10.89 4.68
N PRO A 122 12.66 -11.71 5.13
CA PRO A 122 14.03 -11.25 5.37
C PRO A 122 14.69 -10.58 4.14
N THR A 123 14.32 -11.01 2.95
CA THR A 123 14.82 -10.47 1.67
C THR A 123 14.51 -8.99 1.46
N LEU A 124 13.44 -8.48 2.09
CA LEU A 124 13.05 -7.07 2.01
C LEU A 124 13.81 -6.17 2.98
N LEU A 125 14.40 -6.73 4.06
CA LEU A 125 15.01 -5.94 5.13
C LEU A 125 16.19 -5.08 4.69
N LYS A 126 16.94 -5.50 3.67
CA LYS A 126 18.09 -4.77 3.13
C LYS A 126 17.73 -3.38 2.60
N TYR A 127 16.47 -3.16 2.24
CA TYR A 127 15.97 -1.88 1.73
C TYR A 127 15.46 -0.95 2.83
N PHE A 128 15.28 -1.46 4.05
CA PHE A 128 14.73 -0.66 5.14
C PHE A 128 15.82 0.06 5.90
N VAL A 129 15.87 1.36 5.68
CA VAL A 129 16.82 2.26 6.34
C VAL A 129 16.09 2.97 7.49
N PRO A 130 16.64 2.99 8.72
CA PRO A 130 16.08 3.80 9.80
C PRO A 130 15.88 5.26 9.36
N LYS A 131 14.69 5.80 9.64
CA LYS A 131 14.19 7.10 9.18
C LYS A 131 13.95 7.21 7.66
N GLY A 132 14.10 6.13 6.90
CA GLY A 132 13.69 6.06 5.49
C GLY A 132 12.17 5.93 5.33
N ALA A 133 11.71 5.97 4.10
CA ALA A 133 10.30 5.82 3.75
C ALA A 133 9.94 4.36 3.44
N VAL A 134 8.69 4.00 3.71
CA VAL A 134 8.06 2.76 3.29
C VAL A 134 6.56 3.02 3.08
N ALA A 135 5.95 2.41 2.07
CA ALA A 135 4.50 2.43 1.95
C ALA A 135 3.88 1.18 2.58
N VAL A 136 2.94 1.37 3.51
CA VAL A 136 2.19 0.31 4.20
C VAL A 136 0.72 0.48 3.86
N ASN A 137 0.11 -0.48 3.15
CA ASN A 137 -1.23 -0.33 2.57
C ASN A 137 -1.39 1.01 1.82
N GLY A 138 -0.35 1.43 1.09
CA GLY A 138 -0.33 2.69 0.35
C GLY A 138 -0.12 3.95 1.20
N VAL A 139 0.08 3.83 2.50
CA VAL A 139 0.38 4.97 3.37
C VAL A 139 1.89 5.18 3.44
N SER A 140 2.37 6.37 3.07
CA SER A 140 3.76 6.79 3.23
C SER A 140 4.09 6.96 4.71
N LEU A 141 4.99 6.14 5.24
CA LEU A 141 5.36 6.13 6.65
C LEU A 141 6.88 6.16 6.82
N THR A 142 7.32 6.68 7.96
CA THR A 142 8.73 6.71 8.33
C THR A 142 9.08 5.47 9.15
N ILE A 143 10.15 4.79 8.74
CA ILE A 143 10.71 3.62 9.43
C ILE A 143 11.35 4.08 10.75
N GLY A 144 11.03 3.38 11.83
CA GLY A 144 11.60 3.62 13.14
C GLY A 144 13.10 3.31 13.23
N PRO A 145 13.73 3.59 14.38
CA PRO A 145 15.19 3.52 14.54
C PRO A 145 15.76 2.11 14.52
N ALA A 146 14.94 1.08 14.72
CA ALA A 146 15.38 -0.30 14.76
C ALA A 146 14.71 -1.16 13.70
N VAL A 147 15.53 -1.76 12.83
CA VAL A 147 15.13 -2.81 11.88
C VAL A 147 15.92 -4.05 12.27
N ARG A 148 15.26 -5.04 12.88
CA ARG A 148 15.92 -6.25 13.41
C ARG A 148 15.05 -7.50 13.29
N ASN A 149 15.68 -8.65 13.06
CA ASN A 149 15.02 -9.96 13.11
C ASN A 149 13.73 -10.04 12.26
N GLY A 150 13.76 -9.51 11.04
CA GLY A 150 12.59 -9.52 10.16
C GLY A 150 11.50 -8.53 10.54
N ARG A 151 11.78 -7.56 11.44
CA ARG A 151 10.78 -6.62 11.97
C ARG A 151 11.25 -5.19 11.90
N PHE A 152 10.30 -4.29 11.67
CA PHE A 152 10.49 -2.85 11.80
C PHE A 152 9.24 -2.22 12.43
N THR A 153 9.38 -0.98 12.88
CA THR A 153 8.28 -0.21 13.45
C THR A 153 8.07 1.04 12.63
N VAL A 154 6.83 1.44 12.45
CA VAL A 154 6.46 2.75 11.89
C VAL A 154 5.72 3.57 12.94
N PHE A 155 6.02 4.86 13.02
CA PHE A 155 5.30 5.80 13.86
C PHE A 155 4.21 6.49 13.05
N ILE A 156 3.04 6.67 13.64
CA ILE A 156 1.87 7.17 12.97
C ILE A 156 1.35 8.39 13.71
N ILE A 157 1.11 9.49 13.01
CA ILE A 157 0.46 10.66 13.60
C ILE A 157 -1.06 10.44 13.69
N PRO A 158 -1.75 11.08 14.64
CA PRO A 158 -3.19 10.89 14.85
C PRO A 158 -4.01 11.10 13.57
N HIS A 159 -3.70 12.12 12.79
CA HIS A 159 -4.37 12.40 11.52
C HIS A 159 -4.30 11.20 10.54
N THR A 160 -3.12 10.61 10.34
CA THR A 160 -2.94 9.44 9.46
C THR A 160 -3.68 8.22 10.00
N TRP A 161 -3.65 8.02 11.32
CA TRP A 161 -4.37 6.93 11.96
C TRP A 161 -5.87 6.99 11.68
N GLU A 162 -6.48 8.15 11.87
CA GLU A 162 -7.93 8.32 11.72
C GLU A 162 -8.39 8.30 10.26
N ARG A 163 -7.54 8.74 9.34
CA ARG A 163 -7.86 8.89 7.92
C ARG A 163 -7.53 7.68 7.06
N THR A 164 -6.98 6.62 7.65
CA THR A 164 -6.57 5.41 6.91
C THR A 164 -7.15 4.15 7.56
N ASN A 165 -7.12 3.03 6.83
CA ASN A 165 -7.52 1.74 7.36
C ASN A 165 -6.48 1.14 8.35
N LEU A 166 -5.40 1.85 8.64
CA LEU A 166 -4.45 1.43 9.66
C LEU A 166 -5.06 1.39 11.07
N LYS A 167 -6.12 2.16 11.31
CA LYS A 167 -6.89 2.09 12.58
C LYS A 167 -7.60 0.75 12.79
N ASP A 168 -7.88 0.03 11.72
CA ASP A 168 -8.62 -1.24 11.74
C ASP A 168 -7.69 -2.46 11.86
N VAL A 169 -6.35 -2.26 11.76
CA VAL A 169 -5.41 -3.37 11.85
C VAL A 169 -5.27 -3.87 13.30
N THR A 170 -5.10 -5.17 13.41
CA THR A 170 -4.84 -5.89 14.66
C THR A 170 -3.59 -6.75 14.50
N ILE A 171 -3.06 -7.29 15.60
CA ILE A 171 -1.96 -8.26 15.54
C ILE A 171 -2.41 -9.45 14.67
N GLY A 172 -1.58 -9.83 13.71
CA GLY A 172 -1.87 -10.86 12.71
C GLY A 172 -2.48 -10.32 11.41
N SER A 173 -2.89 -9.05 11.35
CA SER A 173 -3.37 -8.44 10.09
C SER A 173 -2.27 -8.41 9.04
N THR A 174 -2.64 -8.69 7.78
CA THR A 174 -1.76 -8.63 6.63
C THR A 174 -1.86 -7.28 5.94
N VAL A 175 -0.71 -6.66 5.66
CA VAL A 175 -0.60 -5.36 4.98
C VAL A 175 0.30 -5.46 3.76
N ASN A 176 0.03 -4.67 2.73
CA ASN A 176 0.91 -4.51 1.58
C ASN A 176 2.11 -3.66 1.95
N ILE A 177 3.28 -4.06 1.46
CA ILE A 177 4.55 -3.35 1.65
C ILE A 177 5.10 -2.97 0.28
N GLU A 178 5.35 -1.69 0.06
CA GLU A 178 6.12 -1.21 -1.08
C GLU A 178 7.36 -0.47 -0.57
N ILE A 179 8.52 -0.87 -1.08
CA ILE A 179 9.82 -0.29 -0.78
C ILE A 179 9.98 1.00 -1.57
N ASP A 180 10.65 2.00 -0.99
CA ASP A 180 11.03 3.19 -1.74
C ASP A 180 11.80 2.80 -3.00
N ILE A 181 11.30 3.20 -4.15
CA ILE A 181 11.87 2.87 -5.46
C ILE A 181 13.34 3.28 -5.60
N ILE A 182 13.76 4.33 -4.87
CA ILE A 182 15.15 4.79 -4.85
C ILE A 182 16.07 3.70 -4.31
N ALA A 183 15.65 2.97 -3.27
CA ALA A 183 16.46 1.89 -2.69
C ALA A 183 16.69 0.74 -3.69
N LYS A 184 15.70 0.44 -4.54
CA LYS A 184 15.82 -0.58 -5.59
C LYS A 184 16.80 -0.16 -6.69
N TYR A 185 16.75 1.10 -7.11
CA TYR A 185 17.69 1.62 -8.11
C TYR A 185 19.11 1.66 -7.56
N VAL A 186 19.30 2.09 -6.31
CA VAL A 186 20.62 2.09 -5.66
C VAL A 186 21.20 0.68 -5.63
N GLU A 187 20.44 -0.33 -5.20
CA GLU A 187 20.89 -1.72 -5.21
C GLU A 187 21.30 -2.16 -6.62
N GLN A 188 20.45 -1.93 -7.61
CA GLN A 188 20.70 -2.34 -8.98
C GLN A 188 22.00 -1.73 -9.53
N PHE A 189 22.28 -0.46 -9.24
CA PHE A 189 23.53 0.20 -9.64
C PHE A 189 24.75 -0.33 -8.89
N CYS A 190 24.63 -0.67 -7.59
CA CYS A 190 25.73 -1.25 -6.82
C CYS A 190 26.10 -2.64 -7.35
N LEU A 191 25.13 -3.50 -7.59
CA LEU A 191 25.35 -4.85 -8.12
C LEU A 191 26.03 -4.85 -9.50
N HIS A 192 25.72 -3.88 -10.38
CA HIS A 192 26.39 -3.76 -11.68
C HIS A 192 27.84 -3.28 -11.58
N ARG A 193 28.25 -2.69 -10.48
CA ARG A 193 29.66 -2.28 -10.26
C ARG A 193 30.53 -3.40 -9.73
N GLU A 194 29.97 -4.33 -8.95
CA GLU A 194 30.72 -5.46 -8.39
C GLU A 194 30.95 -6.59 -9.42
N GLY A 195 30.22 -6.58 -10.53
CA GLY A 195 30.37 -7.54 -11.65
C GLY A 195 31.32 -7.11 -12.77
N LYS A 196 32.04 -5.99 -12.61
CA LYS A 196 33.16 -5.51 -13.46
C LYS A 196 34.44 -5.59 -12.69
#